data_920eef82352c82c55fb4c7fdec6d676e
#
_entry.id   920eef82352c82c55fb4c7fdec6d676e
#
_cell.length_a   1.000
_cell.length_b   1.000
_cell.length_c   1.000
_cell.angle_alpha   90.00
_cell.angle_beta   90.00
_cell.angle_gamma   90.00
#
_symmetry.space_group_name_H-M   'P 1'
#
loop_
_entity.id
_entity.type
_entity.pdbx_description
1 polymer ?
#
loop_
_entity_poly.entity_id
_entity_poly.type
_entity_poly.pdbx_seq_one_letter_code
_entity_poly.pdbx_strand_id
1 'polypeptide(L)'
;VGSVSKTYTAAAVLKLVDEGKVELDAPVTAYLPDFTMADGRYTDITVRMLLNHSSGLPGSTIANGFLLNDPDTLAADTLLEELSSQTLKADPGAFSVYCNDGFTLAEPVVEAVSGMDFDDYVRQAILEPAGLEDTWFPGEDFDQSLLAKTYYGADETRALPAETVGVHGTGGIYATASDLAAFGGAVFCEDGILSADAIAASMADEYARGIWPE
;
A
#
# COMPACT_ATOMS: atom_id res chain seq x y z
N VAL A 1 3.40 -11.26 2.00
CA VAL A 1 2.00 -11.57 1.62
C VAL A 1 1.60 -10.93 0.30
N GLY A 2 2.55 -10.34 -0.40
CA GLY A 2 2.30 -9.73 -1.69
C GLY A 2 1.27 -8.61 -1.58
N SER A 3 0.40 -8.48 -2.57
CA SER A 3 -0.58 -7.40 -2.65
C SER A 3 -1.63 -7.38 -1.53
N VAL A 4 -1.68 -8.37 -0.64
CA VAL A 4 -2.46 -8.26 0.60
C VAL A 4 -1.93 -7.12 1.49
N SER A 5 -0.64 -6.75 1.37
CA SER A 5 -0.06 -5.57 2.03
C SER A 5 -0.85 -4.29 1.79
N LYS A 6 -1.48 -4.14 0.62
CA LYS A 6 -2.32 -2.99 0.29
C LYS A 6 -3.47 -2.78 1.27
N THR A 7 -3.97 -3.85 1.87
CA THR A 7 -5.04 -3.74 2.87
C THR A 7 -4.57 -3.06 4.16
N TYR A 8 -3.31 -3.26 4.53
CA TYR A 8 -2.68 -2.56 5.66
C TYR A 8 -2.49 -1.08 5.35
N THR A 9 -2.05 -0.75 4.13
CA THR A 9 -1.93 0.65 3.68
C THR A 9 -3.30 1.35 3.66
N ALA A 10 -4.32 0.67 3.13
CA ALA A 10 -5.68 1.21 3.15
C ALA A 10 -6.18 1.44 4.58
N ALA A 11 -5.93 0.49 5.51
CA ALA A 11 -6.29 0.64 6.91
C ALA A 11 -5.55 1.82 7.57
N ALA A 12 -4.26 2.01 7.27
CA ALA A 12 -3.46 3.13 7.76
C ALA A 12 -4.03 4.48 7.30
N VAL A 13 -4.34 4.61 6.00
CA VAL A 13 -4.95 5.84 5.46
C VAL A 13 -6.33 6.07 6.08
N LEU A 14 -7.18 5.05 6.17
CA LEU A 14 -8.51 5.15 6.77
C LEU A 14 -8.45 5.50 8.27
N LYS A 15 -7.43 5.05 8.97
CA LYS A 15 -7.18 5.45 10.36
C LYS A 15 -6.90 6.95 10.47
N LEU A 16 -6.10 7.50 9.55
CA LEU A 16 -5.87 8.95 9.47
C LEU A 16 -7.13 9.72 9.07
N VAL A 17 -8.02 9.11 8.28
CA VAL A 17 -9.35 9.68 7.97
C VAL A 17 -10.20 9.74 9.23
N ASP A 18 -10.26 8.67 10.01
CA ASP A 18 -11.00 8.64 11.30
C ASP A 18 -10.48 9.68 12.30
N GLU A 19 -9.19 9.97 12.24
CA GLU A 19 -8.54 11.01 13.05
C GLU A 19 -8.79 12.44 12.50
N GLY A 20 -9.46 12.58 11.37
CA GLY A 20 -9.71 13.86 10.70
C GLY A 20 -8.47 14.51 10.11
N LYS A 21 -7.40 13.75 9.91
CA LYS A 21 -6.12 14.21 9.36
C LYS A 21 -6.03 14.08 7.84
N VAL A 22 -6.77 13.13 7.26
CA VAL A 22 -6.85 12.89 5.81
C VAL A 22 -8.31 12.98 5.37
N GLU A 23 -8.54 13.66 4.26
CA GLU A 23 -9.81 13.66 3.53
C GLU A 23 -9.62 12.82 2.26
N LEU A 24 -10.43 11.76 2.09
CA LEU A 24 -10.29 10.84 0.95
C LEU A 24 -10.41 11.56 -0.41
N ASP A 25 -11.23 12.59 -0.49
CA ASP A 25 -11.50 13.33 -1.73
C ASP A 25 -10.60 14.56 -1.91
N ALA A 26 -9.68 14.82 -0.96
CA ALA A 26 -8.67 15.83 -1.14
C ALA A 26 -7.62 15.37 -2.17
N PRO A 27 -7.06 16.31 -2.98
CA PRO A 27 -5.99 15.98 -3.90
C PRO A 27 -4.74 15.54 -3.14
N VAL A 28 -4.02 14.56 -3.71
CA VAL A 28 -2.76 14.06 -3.14
C VAL A 28 -1.75 15.19 -2.92
N THR A 29 -1.73 16.19 -3.79
CA THR A 29 -0.87 17.37 -3.68
C THR A 29 -1.12 18.22 -2.43
N ALA A 30 -2.25 18.06 -1.75
CA ALA A 30 -2.50 18.73 -0.47
C ALA A 30 -1.62 18.14 0.65
N TYR A 31 -1.23 16.88 0.54
CA TYR A 31 -0.38 16.16 1.51
C TYR A 31 1.06 16.05 1.02
N LEU A 32 1.27 15.94 -0.30
CA LEU A 32 2.56 15.82 -0.96
C LEU A 32 2.77 16.99 -1.93
N PRO A 33 3.16 18.18 -1.45
CA PRO A 33 3.29 19.38 -2.29
C PRO A 33 4.40 19.25 -3.35
N ASP A 34 5.37 18.36 -3.14
CA ASP A 34 6.46 18.10 -4.08
C ASP A 34 6.10 17.03 -5.14
N PHE A 35 4.93 16.38 -5.02
CA PHE A 35 4.45 15.44 -6.03
C PHE A 35 4.14 16.18 -7.33
N THR A 36 4.80 15.80 -8.40
CA THR A 36 4.62 16.35 -9.74
C THR A 36 4.67 15.26 -10.80
N MET A 37 4.02 15.51 -11.95
CA MET A 37 4.12 14.68 -13.15
C MET A 37 4.29 15.57 -14.38
N ALA A 38 4.74 15.00 -15.49
CA ALA A 38 4.81 15.71 -16.77
C ALA A 38 3.43 16.12 -17.32
N ASP A 39 2.37 15.51 -16.84
CA ASP A 39 0.98 15.74 -17.22
C ASP A 39 0.24 16.47 -16.09
N GLY A 40 -0.24 17.69 -16.38
CA GLY A 40 -0.89 18.55 -15.37
C GLY A 40 -2.14 17.97 -14.70
N ARG A 41 -2.75 16.91 -15.24
CA ARG A 41 -3.93 16.25 -14.66
C ARG A 41 -3.63 15.59 -13.31
N TYR A 42 -2.36 15.38 -12.94
CA TYR A 42 -2.00 14.78 -11.64
C TYR A 42 -2.57 15.57 -10.46
N THR A 43 -2.84 16.86 -10.60
CA THR A 43 -3.43 17.69 -9.56
C THR A 43 -4.86 17.29 -9.17
N ASP A 44 -5.52 16.52 -10.03
CA ASP A 44 -6.90 16.03 -9.80
C ASP A 44 -6.92 14.63 -9.14
N ILE A 45 -5.75 14.01 -8.91
CA ILE A 45 -5.67 12.72 -8.23
C ILE A 45 -5.98 12.91 -6.75
N THR A 46 -7.02 12.24 -6.26
CA THR A 46 -7.38 12.24 -4.83
C THR A 46 -6.78 11.03 -4.10
N VAL A 47 -6.73 11.10 -2.76
CA VAL A 47 -6.30 9.96 -1.92
C VAL A 47 -7.19 8.74 -2.18
N ARG A 48 -8.50 8.92 -2.31
CA ARG A 48 -9.44 7.86 -2.69
C ARG A 48 -9.03 7.15 -3.97
N MET A 49 -8.60 7.89 -4.98
CA MET A 49 -8.22 7.34 -6.29
C MET A 49 -6.93 6.51 -6.24
N LEU A 50 -6.05 6.73 -5.26
CA LEU A 50 -4.91 5.86 -5.01
C LEU A 50 -5.39 4.48 -4.54
N LEU A 51 -6.30 4.45 -3.56
CA LEU A 51 -6.76 3.23 -2.89
C LEU A 51 -7.71 2.39 -3.74
N ASN A 52 -8.51 3.03 -4.61
CA ASN A 52 -9.47 2.32 -5.48
C ASN A 52 -8.97 2.09 -6.91
N HIS A 53 -7.66 2.29 -7.14
CA HIS A 53 -7.02 2.06 -8.43
C HIS A 53 -7.54 2.91 -9.60
N SER A 54 -8.16 4.08 -9.31
CA SER A 54 -8.71 4.97 -10.35
C SER A 54 -7.89 6.24 -10.59
N SER A 55 -6.66 6.29 -10.07
CA SER A 55 -5.78 7.46 -10.19
C SER A 55 -5.34 7.81 -11.62
N GLY A 56 -5.35 6.84 -12.52
CA GLY A 56 -4.79 7.00 -13.86
C GLY A 56 -3.27 6.93 -13.93
N LEU A 57 -2.58 6.66 -12.82
CA LEU A 57 -1.13 6.46 -12.76
C LEU A 57 -0.65 5.32 -13.67
N PRO A 58 0.63 5.32 -14.10
CA PRO A 58 1.18 4.32 -15.03
C PRO A 58 0.97 2.87 -14.61
N GLY A 59 1.11 2.56 -13.32
CA GLY A 59 0.75 1.23 -12.77
C GLY A 59 1.85 0.60 -11.92
N SER A 60 3.05 0.43 -12.42
CA SER A 60 4.20 -0.12 -11.71
C SER A 60 5.47 0.51 -12.27
N THR A 61 5.69 1.77 -11.89
CA THR A 61 6.83 2.57 -12.38
C THR A 61 8.13 2.22 -11.65
N ILE A 62 8.03 1.57 -10.50
CA ILE A 62 9.09 1.38 -9.53
C ILE A 62 10.21 0.50 -10.08
N ALA A 63 11.39 1.07 -10.26
CA ALA A 63 12.62 0.34 -10.44
C ALA A 63 13.05 -0.32 -9.13
N ASN A 64 13.62 -1.52 -9.21
CA ASN A 64 14.15 -2.24 -8.04
C ASN A 64 13.14 -2.55 -6.92
N GLY A 65 11.84 -2.58 -7.23
CA GLY A 65 10.80 -2.94 -6.25
C GLY A 65 10.87 -4.39 -5.76
N PHE A 66 11.59 -5.25 -6.49
CA PHE A 66 11.79 -6.67 -6.17
C PHE A 66 13.27 -7.00 -6.30
N LEU A 67 13.91 -7.32 -5.18
CA LEU A 67 15.32 -7.62 -5.10
C LEU A 67 15.57 -9.04 -4.56
N LEU A 68 16.62 -9.69 -5.02
CA LEU A 68 17.04 -11.02 -4.54
C LEU A 68 18.36 -10.88 -3.77
N ASN A 69 18.37 -11.33 -2.51
CA ASN A 69 19.51 -11.22 -1.60
C ASN A 69 20.01 -9.77 -1.41
N ASP A 70 19.16 -8.80 -1.60
CA ASP A 70 19.46 -7.40 -1.41
C ASP A 70 18.40 -6.81 -0.43
N PRO A 71 18.82 -6.26 0.70
CA PRO A 71 17.91 -5.66 1.68
C PRO A 71 17.52 -4.21 1.37
N ASP A 72 17.87 -3.69 0.19
CA ASP A 72 17.52 -2.32 -0.20
C ASP A 72 16.00 -2.15 -0.27
N THR A 73 15.49 -1.18 0.49
CA THR A 73 14.05 -0.87 0.62
C THR A 73 13.71 0.54 0.12
N LEU A 74 14.61 1.20 -0.60
CA LEU A 74 14.47 2.59 -1.05
C LEU A 74 13.58 2.76 -2.29
N ALA A 75 12.92 1.71 -2.78
CA ALA A 75 12.12 1.81 -4.00
C ALA A 75 10.93 2.77 -3.86
N ALA A 76 10.32 2.87 -2.67
CA ALA A 76 9.24 3.83 -2.40
C ALA A 76 9.74 5.28 -2.45
N ASP A 77 10.92 5.55 -1.93
CA ASP A 77 11.52 6.89 -1.86
C ASP A 77 11.81 7.47 -3.25
N THR A 78 12.11 6.61 -4.23
CA THR A 78 12.42 7.05 -5.61
C THR A 78 11.18 7.29 -6.47
N LEU A 79 10.00 6.84 -6.03
CA LEU A 79 8.77 6.89 -6.83
C LEU A 79 8.39 8.32 -7.25
N LEU A 80 8.49 9.29 -6.35
CA LEU A 80 8.16 10.69 -6.67
C LEU A 80 9.04 11.24 -7.79
N GLU A 81 10.34 10.95 -7.75
CA GLU A 81 11.27 11.34 -8.81
C GLU A 81 10.93 10.65 -10.14
N GLU A 82 10.68 9.35 -10.12
CA GLU A 82 10.31 8.56 -11.30
C GLU A 82 9.01 9.06 -11.94
N LEU A 83 7.97 9.34 -11.14
CA LEU A 83 6.68 9.83 -11.61
C LEU A 83 6.76 11.22 -12.22
N SER A 84 7.74 12.05 -11.82
CA SER A 84 7.88 13.44 -12.30
C SER A 84 7.99 13.54 -13.82
N SER A 85 8.55 12.53 -14.46
CA SER A 85 8.72 12.45 -15.93
C SER A 85 7.59 11.70 -16.64
N GLN A 86 6.66 11.09 -15.91
CA GLN A 86 5.58 10.26 -16.44
C GLN A 86 4.32 11.06 -16.76
N THR A 87 3.46 10.46 -17.58
CA THR A 87 2.11 10.97 -17.88
C THR A 87 1.06 9.97 -17.43
N LEU A 88 -0.12 10.45 -17.11
CA LEU A 88 -1.24 9.61 -16.77
C LEU A 88 -1.71 8.78 -17.97
N LYS A 89 -2.02 7.51 -17.75
CA LYS A 89 -2.60 6.60 -18.75
C LYS A 89 -4.09 6.85 -18.99
N ALA A 90 -4.76 7.54 -18.06
CA ALA A 90 -6.17 7.90 -18.12
C ALA A 90 -6.45 9.14 -17.28
N ASP A 91 -7.61 9.77 -17.47
CA ASP A 91 -8.06 10.85 -16.58
C ASP A 91 -8.31 10.29 -15.17
N PRO A 92 -7.92 11.01 -14.12
CA PRO A 92 -8.22 10.60 -12.74
C PRO A 92 -9.73 10.34 -12.55
N GLY A 93 -10.07 9.21 -11.96
CA GLY A 93 -11.45 8.79 -11.72
C GLY A 93 -12.20 8.23 -12.91
N ALA A 94 -11.60 8.18 -14.12
CA ALA A 94 -12.30 7.72 -15.33
C ALA A 94 -12.71 6.24 -15.24
N PHE A 95 -11.83 5.39 -14.74
CA PHE A 95 -12.07 3.97 -14.50
C PHE A 95 -11.01 3.39 -13.56
N SER A 96 -11.26 2.22 -13.01
CA SER A 96 -10.32 1.54 -12.13
C SER A 96 -9.49 0.52 -12.92
N VAL A 97 -8.16 0.61 -12.80
CA VAL A 97 -7.18 -0.37 -13.31
C VAL A 97 -6.14 -0.58 -12.23
N TYR A 98 -5.90 -1.83 -11.85
CA TYR A 98 -4.94 -2.19 -10.82
C TYR A 98 -3.62 -1.40 -10.96
N CYS A 99 -3.21 -0.75 -9.88
CA CYS A 99 -2.11 0.21 -9.90
C CYS A 99 -1.29 0.10 -8.62
N ASN A 100 -0.06 -0.40 -8.72
CA ASN A 100 0.87 -0.46 -7.60
C ASN A 100 1.37 0.94 -7.22
N ASP A 101 1.64 1.81 -8.21
CA ASP A 101 2.13 3.17 -7.96
C ASP A 101 1.20 3.96 -7.02
N GLY A 102 -0.12 3.72 -7.10
CA GLY A 102 -1.08 4.36 -6.21
C GLY A 102 -0.86 4.00 -4.74
N PHE A 103 -0.62 2.74 -4.44
CA PHE A 103 -0.38 2.28 -3.07
C PHE A 103 1.02 2.64 -2.57
N THR A 104 2.03 2.62 -3.44
CA THR A 104 3.35 3.13 -3.10
C THR A 104 3.31 4.64 -2.85
N LEU A 105 2.51 5.41 -3.61
CA LEU A 105 2.32 6.84 -3.37
C LEU A 105 1.51 7.13 -2.09
N ALA A 106 0.70 6.19 -1.62
CA ALA A 106 -0.03 6.32 -0.36
C ALA A 106 0.89 6.21 0.86
N GLU A 107 2.04 5.52 0.76
CA GLU A 107 3.04 5.43 1.84
C GLU A 107 3.51 6.83 2.26
N PRO A 108 4.10 7.68 1.39
CA PRO A 108 4.50 9.03 1.76
C PRO A 108 3.35 9.95 2.17
N VAL A 109 2.10 9.69 1.75
CA VAL A 109 0.94 10.42 2.30
C VAL A 109 0.76 10.09 3.78
N VAL A 110 0.86 8.81 4.17
CA VAL A 110 0.81 8.40 5.57
C VAL A 110 1.94 9.06 6.36
N GLU A 111 3.16 9.07 5.84
CA GLU A 111 4.33 9.67 6.48
C GLU A 111 4.19 11.17 6.66
N ALA A 112 3.81 11.89 5.61
CA ALA A 112 3.63 13.34 5.66
C ALA A 112 2.58 13.77 6.68
N VAL A 113 1.51 12.99 6.84
CA VAL A 113 0.39 13.31 7.73
C VAL A 113 0.64 12.85 9.16
N SER A 114 1.23 11.69 9.36
CA SER A 114 1.51 11.13 10.69
C SER A 114 2.76 11.75 11.32
N GLY A 115 3.73 12.16 10.50
CA GLY A 115 5.06 12.57 10.94
C GLY A 115 5.95 11.39 11.37
N MET A 116 5.61 10.18 10.96
CA MET A 116 6.31 8.92 11.26
C MET A 116 6.65 8.22 9.96
N ASP A 117 7.67 7.36 9.97
CA ASP A 117 7.92 6.43 8.88
C ASP A 117 6.68 5.52 8.69
N PHE A 118 6.41 5.09 7.45
CA PHE A 118 5.23 4.29 7.13
C PHE A 118 5.11 3.03 7.99
N ASP A 119 6.19 2.28 8.12
CA ASP A 119 6.24 1.03 8.89
C ASP A 119 5.93 1.27 10.36
N ASP A 120 6.54 2.31 10.94
CA ASP A 120 6.33 2.70 12.33
C ASP A 120 4.88 3.11 12.58
N TYR A 121 4.29 3.86 11.65
CA TYR A 121 2.88 4.25 11.76
C TYR A 121 1.95 3.05 11.69
N VAL A 122 2.14 2.16 10.71
CA VAL A 122 1.31 0.94 10.60
C VAL A 122 1.47 0.06 11.83
N ARG A 123 2.68 -0.07 12.35
CA ARG A 123 2.94 -0.83 13.58
C ARG A 123 2.15 -0.26 14.75
N GLN A 124 2.30 1.03 15.02
CA GLN A 124 1.67 1.70 16.16
C GLN A 124 0.15 1.77 16.04
N ALA A 125 -0.37 2.08 14.84
CA ALA A 125 -1.79 2.37 14.65
C ALA A 125 -2.63 1.11 14.36
N ILE A 126 -2.01 0.05 13.82
CA ILE A 126 -2.71 -1.14 13.34
C ILE A 126 -2.20 -2.42 14.00
N LEU A 127 -0.88 -2.72 13.91
CA LEU A 127 -0.37 -4.04 14.34
C LEU A 127 -0.47 -4.21 15.85
N GLU A 128 0.01 -3.25 16.62
CA GLU A 128 0.00 -3.31 18.10
C GLU A 128 -1.42 -3.35 18.67
N PRO A 129 -2.36 -2.48 18.25
CA PRO A 129 -3.74 -2.55 18.73
C PRO A 129 -4.47 -3.85 18.35
N ALA A 130 -4.10 -4.46 17.23
CA ALA A 130 -4.66 -5.74 16.78
C ALA A 130 -3.95 -6.97 17.37
N GLY A 131 -2.83 -6.79 18.10
CA GLY A 131 -2.03 -7.88 18.66
C GLY A 131 -1.34 -8.74 17.60
N LEU A 132 -0.91 -8.14 16.47
CA LEU A 132 -0.27 -8.83 15.34
C LEU A 132 1.24 -8.88 15.59
N GLU A 133 1.69 -9.89 16.30
CA GLU A 133 3.08 -10.03 16.71
C GLU A 133 3.97 -10.71 15.65
N ASP A 134 3.35 -11.44 14.71
CA ASP A 134 3.99 -12.19 13.64
C ASP A 134 3.79 -11.53 12.26
N THR A 135 3.84 -10.19 12.25
CA THR A 135 3.76 -9.34 11.05
C THR A 135 4.93 -8.37 11.02
N TRP A 136 5.72 -8.40 9.93
CA TRP A 136 6.97 -7.63 9.79
C TRP A 136 7.05 -6.92 8.45
N PHE A 137 7.89 -5.88 8.42
CA PHE A 137 8.25 -5.16 7.19
C PHE A 137 9.62 -5.62 6.65
N PRO A 138 9.91 -5.40 5.35
CA PRO A 138 11.24 -5.63 4.81
C PRO A 138 12.30 -4.81 5.56
N GLY A 139 13.44 -5.44 5.84
CA GLY A 139 14.52 -4.79 6.61
C GLY A 139 14.45 -4.95 8.12
N GLU A 140 13.31 -5.37 8.68
CA GLU A 140 13.21 -5.67 10.11
C GLU A 140 13.95 -6.96 10.47
N ASP A 141 14.42 -7.03 11.71
CA ASP A 141 15.08 -8.22 12.27
C ASP A 141 14.03 -9.18 12.84
N PHE A 142 13.80 -10.29 12.17
CA PHE A 142 12.95 -11.38 12.64
C PHE A 142 13.56 -12.74 12.24
N ASP A 143 13.05 -13.82 12.80
CA ASP A 143 13.55 -15.16 12.53
C ASP A 143 13.24 -15.58 11.08
N GLN A 144 14.25 -15.44 10.20
CA GLN A 144 14.17 -15.78 8.78
C GLN A 144 13.84 -17.26 8.53
N SER A 145 13.98 -18.14 9.53
CA SER A 145 13.60 -19.55 9.39
C SER A 145 12.08 -19.74 9.31
N LEU A 146 11.29 -18.73 9.69
CA LEU A 146 9.83 -18.70 9.60
C LEU A 146 9.34 -18.40 8.18
N LEU A 147 10.20 -17.86 7.31
CA LEU A 147 9.81 -17.55 5.94
C LEU A 147 9.48 -18.81 5.14
N ALA A 148 8.33 -18.77 4.47
CA ALA A 148 8.00 -19.76 3.47
C ALA A 148 9.01 -19.71 2.31
N LYS A 149 9.47 -20.88 1.88
CA LYS A 149 10.39 -20.97 0.74
C LYS A 149 9.61 -20.73 -0.55
N THR A 150 10.18 -19.93 -1.43
CA THR A 150 9.69 -19.67 -2.78
C THR A 150 10.45 -20.53 -3.79
N TYR A 151 9.76 -20.92 -4.88
CA TYR A 151 10.31 -21.79 -5.93
C TYR A 151 9.92 -21.24 -7.30
N TYR A 152 10.78 -21.41 -8.29
CA TYR A 152 10.54 -20.88 -9.63
C TYR A 152 9.40 -21.59 -10.38
N GLY A 153 9.16 -22.85 -10.09
CA GLY A 153 8.09 -23.64 -10.73
C GLY A 153 7.69 -24.85 -9.90
N ALA A 154 6.59 -25.47 -10.27
CA ALA A 154 5.98 -26.58 -9.53
C ALA A 154 6.90 -27.80 -9.39
N ASP A 155 7.81 -28.00 -10.35
CA ASP A 155 8.73 -29.15 -10.36
C ASP A 155 10.12 -28.82 -9.79
N GLU A 156 10.30 -27.58 -9.28
CA GLU A 156 11.57 -27.15 -8.73
C GLU A 156 11.79 -27.70 -7.33
N THR A 157 12.97 -28.26 -7.12
CA THR A 157 13.40 -28.74 -5.80
C THR A 157 14.33 -27.77 -5.08
N ARG A 158 14.79 -26.72 -5.81
CA ARG A 158 15.68 -25.70 -5.29
C ARG A 158 14.92 -24.43 -5.00
N ALA A 159 14.96 -23.98 -3.76
CA ALA A 159 14.40 -22.71 -3.35
C ALA A 159 15.09 -21.53 -4.05
N LEU A 160 14.34 -20.49 -4.35
CA LEU A 160 14.87 -19.20 -4.79
C LEU A 160 15.69 -18.54 -3.66
N PRO A 161 16.60 -17.61 -3.99
CA PRO A 161 17.20 -16.71 -3.02
C PRO A 161 16.12 -15.93 -2.24
N ALA A 162 16.50 -15.39 -1.08
CA ALA A 162 15.61 -14.51 -0.33
C ALA A 162 15.20 -13.30 -1.19
N GLU A 163 13.91 -12.99 -1.17
CA GLU A 163 13.33 -11.88 -1.92
C GLU A 163 13.01 -10.74 -0.95
N THR A 164 13.41 -9.53 -1.31
CA THR A 164 13.02 -8.29 -0.64
C THR A 164 12.10 -7.51 -1.58
N VAL A 165 10.95 -7.11 -1.07
CA VAL A 165 10.02 -6.24 -1.80
C VAL A 165 10.13 -4.85 -1.19
N GLY A 166 10.88 -3.97 -1.86
CA GLY A 166 11.21 -2.62 -1.39
C GLY A 166 10.07 -1.61 -1.46
N VAL A 167 8.84 -2.07 -1.70
CA VAL A 167 7.59 -1.29 -1.68
C VAL A 167 6.67 -1.88 -0.63
N HIS A 168 6.82 -1.41 0.60
CA HIS A 168 6.27 -2.03 1.80
C HIS A 168 4.75 -2.09 1.76
N GLY A 169 4.09 -0.96 1.61
CA GLY A 169 2.62 -0.87 1.60
C GLY A 169 1.97 -1.43 0.34
N THR A 170 2.73 -1.65 -0.72
CA THR A 170 2.22 -2.22 -1.96
C THR A 170 2.30 -3.75 -1.97
N GLY A 171 3.33 -4.34 -1.33
CA GLY A 171 3.53 -5.78 -1.46
C GLY A 171 4.55 -6.41 -0.51
N GLY A 172 5.25 -5.62 0.32
CA GLY A 172 6.43 -6.05 1.07
C GLY A 172 6.17 -6.71 2.41
N ILE A 173 4.98 -6.61 2.98
CA ILE A 173 4.69 -7.10 4.32
C ILE A 173 4.81 -8.63 4.38
N TYR A 174 5.47 -9.12 5.44
CA TYR A 174 5.49 -10.51 5.87
C TYR A 174 4.45 -10.71 6.96
N ALA A 175 3.66 -11.76 6.89
CA ALA A 175 2.68 -12.07 7.93
C ALA A 175 2.39 -13.57 7.96
N THR A 176 2.00 -14.06 9.12
CA THR A 176 1.41 -15.39 9.26
C THR A 176 -0.05 -15.39 8.82
N ALA A 177 -0.59 -16.57 8.50
CA ALA A 177 -2.02 -16.71 8.21
C ALA A 177 -2.91 -16.37 9.41
N SER A 178 -2.40 -16.59 10.62
CA SER A 178 -3.10 -16.24 11.87
C SER A 178 -3.23 -14.74 12.03
N ASP A 179 -2.12 -14.00 11.81
CA ASP A 179 -2.12 -12.54 11.87
C ASP A 179 -2.98 -11.92 10.78
N LEU A 180 -2.96 -12.47 9.55
CA LEU A 180 -3.87 -12.01 8.49
C LEU A 180 -5.35 -12.17 8.86
N ALA A 181 -5.71 -13.27 9.48
CA ALA A 181 -7.08 -13.50 9.95
C ALA A 181 -7.44 -12.54 11.10
N ALA A 182 -6.53 -12.34 12.06
CA ALA A 182 -6.69 -11.40 13.15
C ALA A 182 -6.79 -9.95 12.66
N PHE A 183 -5.95 -9.56 11.68
CA PHE A 183 -6.03 -8.27 11.01
C PHE A 183 -7.43 -8.03 10.40
N GLY A 184 -7.95 -9.00 9.65
CA GLY A 184 -9.30 -8.90 9.07
C GLY A 184 -10.38 -8.68 10.14
N GLY A 185 -10.30 -9.39 11.26
CA GLY A 185 -11.18 -9.20 12.41
C GLY A 185 -11.03 -7.83 13.07
N ALA A 186 -9.78 -7.39 13.29
CA ALA A 186 -9.50 -6.11 13.95
C ALA A 186 -9.90 -4.89 13.11
N VAL A 187 -9.82 -4.99 11.78
CA VAL A 187 -10.10 -3.86 10.88
C VAL A 187 -11.59 -3.79 10.49
N PHE A 188 -12.25 -4.93 10.23
CA PHE A 188 -13.58 -4.97 9.62
C PHE A 188 -14.73 -5.33 10.59
N CYS A 189 -14.46 -5.51 11.89
CA CYS A 189 -15.50 -5.73 12.91
C CYS A 189 -15.99 -4.43 13.53
N GLU A 190 -17.25 -4.42 14.03
CA GLU A 190 -17.92 -3.23 14.60
C GLU A 190 -17.15 -2.55 15.75
N ASP A 191 -16.43 -3.32 16.56
CA ASP A 191 -15.60 -2.79 17.65
C ASP A 191 -14.10 -2.81 17.30
N GLY A 192 -13.78 -2.71 16.01
CA GLY A 192 -12.42 -2.80 15.50
C GLY A 192 -11.63 -1.49 15.58
N ILE A 193 -10.49 -1.46 14.87
CA ILE A 193 -9.56 -0.32 14.84
C ILE A 193 -10.16 0.86 14.06
N LEU A 194 -10.95 0.57 13.02
CA LEU A 194 -11.57 1.57 12.16
C LEU A 194 -13.02 1.84 12.60
N SER A 195 -13.46 3.07 12.38
CA SER A 195 -14.86 3.44 12.58
C SER A 195 -15.80 2.76 11.56
N ALA A 196 -17.08 2.67 11.89
CA ALA A 196 -18.09 2.18 10.96
C ALA A 196 -18.13 2.98 9.64
N ASP A 197 -17.88 4.30 9.71
CA ASP A 197 -17.85 5.16 8.52
C ASP A 197 -16.64 4.86 7.63
N ALA A 198 -15.46 4.62 8.21
CA ALA A 198 -14.25 4.24 7.47
C ALA A 198 -14.44 2.86 6.83
N ILE A 199 -15.02 1.89 7.55
CA ILE A 199 -15.35 0.56 7.00
C ILE A 199 -16.33 0.70 5.84
N ALA A 200 -17.41 1.48 5.99
CA ALA A 200 -18.38 1.73 4.94
C ALA A 200 -17.72 2.39 3.71
N ALA A 201 -16.83 3.35 3.93
CA ALA A 201 -16.07 3.99 2.85
C ALA A 201 -15.21 2.97 2.08
N SER A 202 -14.58 2.01 2.78
CA SER A 202 -13.75 0.97 2.15
C SER A 202 -14.56 -0.04 1.31
N MET A 203 -15.85 -0.18 1.59
CA MET A 203 -16.76 -1.13 0.92
C MET A 203 -17.70 -0.46 -0.10
N ALA A 204 -17.54 0.82 -0.38
CA ALA A 204 -18.42 1.55 -1.27
C ALA A 204 -18.32 1.06 -2.74
N ASP A 205 -19.46 0.96 -3.42
CA ASP A 205 -19.60 0.47 -4.81
C ASP A 205 -18.80 1.27 -5.84
N GLU A 206 -18.31 2.44 -5.50
CA GLU A 206 -17.43 3.28 -6.35
C GLU A 206 -16.17 2.56 -6.78
N TYR A 207 -15.75 1.55 -6.03
CA TYR A 207 -14.59 0.69 -6.34
C TYR A 207 -14.87 -0.40 -7.36
N ALA A 208 -16.16 -0.70 -7.62
CA ALA A 208 -16.57 -1.76 -8.53
C ALA A 208 -16.57 -1.37 -10.01
N ARG A 209 -16.18 -0.14 -10.35
CA ARG A 209 -16.07 0.34 -11.74
C ARG A 209 -14.80 -0.14 -12.46
N GLY A 210 -14.19 -1.21 -11.95
CA GLY A 210 -13.02 -1.82 -12.56
C GLY A 210 -13.35 -2.52 -13.87
N ILE A 211 -12.45 -2.42 -14.85
CA ILE A 211 -12.40 -3.31 -16.00
C ILE A 211 -11.75 -4.62 -15.53
N TRP A 212 -12.49 -5.45 -14.82
CA TRP A 212 -12.16 -6.85 -14.68
C TRP A 212 -13.03 -7.58 -15.70
N PRO A 213 -12.45 -8.37 -16.61
CA PRO A 213 -13.25 -9.33 -17.37
C PRO A 213 -13.89 -10.27 -16.34
N GLU A 214 -15.21 -10.40 -16.42
CA GLU A 214 -15.98 -11.41 -15.70
C GLU A 214 -15.48 -12.82 -15.99
#